data_2895f4e6a626f703238b38a8f0c2653a
#
_entry.id   2895f4e6a626f703238b38a8f0c2653a
#
_cell.length_a   1.000
_cell.length_b   1.000
_cell.length_c   1.000
_cell.angle_alpha   90.00
_cell.angle_beta   90.00
_cell.angle_gamma   90.00
#
_symmetry.space_group_name_H-M   'P 1'
#
loop_
_entity.id
_entity.type
_entity.pdbx_description
1 polymer ?
#
loop_
_entity_poly.entity_id
_entity_poly.type
_entity_poly.pdbx_seq_one_letter_code
_entity_poly.pdbx_strand_id
1 'polypeptide(L)'
;MDKPPSRIKQVRLPNEPFMQPNGYKPAPLDLSAVTLTPKMEELVDQLAENTHNLWAKERIQQGWTYGLNEDPDLLRSPHLVPYAKVDEAIKKANRDTASETVRTLLVYGYYLDPPTGEQQDGKRFFKKLFFLWKNL
;
A
#
# COMPACT_ATOMS: atom_id res chain seq x y z
N MET A 1 -42.19 11.95 -13.25
CA MET A 1 -41.86 11.98 -12.97
C MET A 1 -41.06 11.41 -12.24
N ASP A 2 -40.38 11.31 -11.81
CA ASP A 2 -39.74 10.66 -10.95
C ASP A 2 -39.06 9.50 -11.39
N LYS A 3 -38.97 9.28 -12.46
CA LYS A 3 -38.40 8.21 -12.95
C LYS A 3 -36.94 8.22 -13.12
N PRO A 4 -36.24 9.28 -13.33
CA PRO A 4 -34.80 9.25 -13.55
C PRO A 4 -34.03 8.52 -12.47
N PRO A 5 -34.31 8.73 -11.20
CA PRO A 5 -33.58 7.97 -10.19
C PRO A 5 -33.81 6.48 -10.27
N SER A 6 -35.01 6.09 -10.60
CA SER A 6 -35.31 4.68 -10.74
C SER A 6 -34.54 4.05 -11.86
N ARG A 7 -34.44 4.75 -12.97
CA ARG A 7 -33.71 4.24 -14.11
C ARG A 7 -32.25 4.10 -13.82
N ILE A 8 -31.68 5.03 -13.10
CA ILE A 8 -30.29 4.96 -12.71
C ILE A 8 -30.04 3.71 -11.88
N LYS A 9 -30.95 3.41 -10.97
CA LYS A 9 -30.79 2.22 -10.17
C LYS A 9 -30.87 0.97 -11.01
N GLN A 10 -31.74 0.95 -11.98
CA GLN A 10 -31.89 -0.20 -12.83
C GLN A 10 -30.67 -0.45 -13.67
N VAL A 11 -30.02 0.61 -14.11
CA VAL A 11 -28.81 0.46 -14.89
C VAL A 11 -27.70 -0.19 -14.08
N ARG A 12 -27.71 0.05 -12.78
CA ARG A 12 -26.68 -0.50 -11.94
C ARG A 12 -26.96 -1.96 -11.65
N LEU A 13 -26.10 -2.84 -12.10
CA LEU A 13 -26.30 -4.28 -11.94
C LEU A 13 -25.88 -4.71 -10.55
N PRO A 14 -26.73 -5.47 -9.85
CA PRO A 14 -26.40 -5.90 -8.49
C PRO A 14 -25.18 -6.79 -8.41
N ASN A 15 -24.95 -7.60 -9.45
CA ASN A 15 -23.79 -8.49 -9.44
C ASN A 15 -22.55 -7.84 -10.00
N GLU A 16 -22.59 -6.56 -10.32
CA GLU A 16 -21.42 -5.84 -10.82
C GLU A 16 -21.16 -4.62 -9.97
N PRO A 17 -20.82 -4.83 -8.69
CA PRO A 17 -20.73 -3.70 -7.76
C PRO A 17 -19.62 -2.70 -8.07
N PHE A 18 -18.60 -3.13 -8.83
CA PHE A 18 -17.48 -2.25 -9.13
C PHE A 18 -17.56 -1.64 -10.52
N MET A 19 -18.65 -1.85 -11.25
CA MET A 19 -18.76 -1.29 -12.57
C MET A 19 -19.07 0.19 -12.52
N GLN A 20 -18.35 0.97 -13.29
CA GLN A 20 -18.57 2.40 -13.40
C GLN A 20 -19.63 2.68 -14.47
N PRO A 21 -20.25 3.87 -14.44
CA PRO A 21 -21.25 4.20 -15.46
C PRO A 21 -20.74 4.14 -16.89
N ASN A 22 -19.44 4.36 -17.09
CA ASN A 22 -18.84 4.28 -18.43
C ASN A 22 -18.53 2.85 -18.85
N GLY A 23 -18.93 1.85 -18.06
CA GLY A 23 -18.70 0.44 -18.37
C GLY A 23 -17.39 -0.13 -17.84
N TYR A 24 -16.55 0.69 -17.24
CA TYR A 24 -15.29 0.20 -16.70
C TYR A 24 -15.54 -0.64 -15.45
N LYS A 25 -14.98 -1.83 -15.47
CA LYS A 25 -15.05 -2.74 -14.32
C LYS A 25 -13.64 -3.18 -13.99
N PRO A 26 -13.08 -2.71 -12.88
CA PRO A 26 -11.73 -3.13 -12.51
C PRO A 26 -11.68 -4.63 -12.22
N ALA A 27 -10.61 -5.25 -12.68
CA ALA A 27 -10.42 -6.69 -12.52
C ALA A 27 -9.02 -6.94 -11.97
N PRO A 28 -8.80 -6.68 -10.69
CA PRO A 28 -7.49 -6.93 -10.10
C PRO A 28 -7.17 -8.42 -10.07
N LEU A 29 -5.89 -8.73 -9.98
CA LEU A 29 -5.47 -10.10 -9.86
C LEU A 29 -6.04 -10.73 -8.60
N ASP A 30 -6.38 -12.01 -8.69
CA ASP A 30 -6.81 -12.75 -7.53
C ASP A 30 -5.57 -13.27 -6.80
N LEU A 31 -5.30 -12.70 -5.66
CA LEU A 31 -4.11 -13.04 -4.87
C LEU A 31 -4.43 -13.99 -3.72
N SER A 32 -5.66 -14.49 -3.64
CA SER A 32 -6.11 -15.28 -2.50
C SER A 32 -5.36 -16.59 -2.34
N ALA A 33 -4.86 -17.16 -3.45
CA ALA A 33 -4.13 -18.41 -3.39
C ALA A 33 -2.65 -18.26 -3.04
N VAL A 34 -2.15 -17.03 -2.94
CA VAL A 34 -0.74 -16.79 -2.66
C VAL A 34 -0.51 -16.85 -1.16
N THR A 35 0.37 -17.75 -0.75
CA THR A 35 0.76 -17.88 0.65
C THR A 35 2.18 -17.34 0.81
N LEU A 36 2.36 -16.47 1.78
CA LEU A 36 3.68 -15.91 2.05
C LEU A 36 4.42 -16.76 3.08
N THR A 37 5.70 -16.98 2.85
CA THR A 37 6.55 -17.63 3.85
C THR A 37 6.80 -16.66 5.00
N PRO A 38 7.25 -17.18 6.17
CA PRO A 38 7.58 -16.28 7.28
C PRO A 38 8.60 -15.19 6.91
N LYS A 39 9.57 -15.51 6.06
CA LYS A 39 10.54 -14.51 5.62
C LYS A 39 9.91 -13.44 4.76
N MET A 40 8.94 -13.82 3.95
CA MET A 40 8.23 -12.85 3.13
C MET A 40 7.29 -11.99 3.97
N GLU A 41 6.71 -12.55 5.03
CA GLU A 41 5.94 -11.76 5.98
C GLU A 41 6.82 -10.71 6.67
N GLU A 42 8.04 -11.11 7.01
CA GLU A 42 9.00 -10.18 7.58
C GLU A 42 9.37 -9.08 6.59
N LEU A 43 9.52 -9.42 5.32
CA LEU A 43 9.77 -8.44 4.28
C LEU A 43 8.61 -7.46 4.16
N VAL A 44 7.39 -7.95 4.25
CA VAL A 44 6.20 -7.10 4.21
C VAL A 44 6.25 -6.06 5.33
N ASP A 45 6.60 -6.49 6.54
CA ASP A 45 6.71 -5.56 7.67
C ASP A 45 7.79 -4.51 7.42
N GLN A 46 8.92 -4.92 6.89
CA GLN A 46 10.02 -4.00 6.60
C GLN A 46 9.64 -3.02 5.49
N LEU A 47 8.94 -3.49 4.47
CA LEU A 47 8.46 -2.62 3.40
C LEU A 47 7.47 -1.59 3.94
N ALA A 48 6.57 -2.03 4.80
CA ALA A 48 5.58 -1.13 5.39
C ALA A 48 6.24 -0.04 6.22
N GLU A 49 7.22 -0.41 7.02
CA GLU A 49 7.94 0.56 7.83
C GLU A 49 8.70 1.55 6.95
N ASN A 50 9.38 1.06 5.93
CA ASN A 50 10.15 1.94 5.07
C ASN A 50 9.25 2.87 4.25
N THR A 51 8.07 2.40 3.89
CA THR A 51 7.08 3.25 3.22
C THR A 51 6.69 4.42 4.10
N HIS A 52 6.46 4.16 5.37
CA HIS A 52 6.17 5.23 6.31
C HIS A 52 7.34 6.21 6.43
N ASN A 53 8.55 5.68 6.53
CA ASN A 53 9.74 6.51 6.66
C ASN A 53 9.93 7.43 5.45
N LEU A 54 9.65 6.92 4.26
CA LEU A 54 9.73 7.76 3.07
C LEU A 54 8.65 8.82 3.03
N TRP A 55 7.43 8.45 3.37
CA TRP A 55 6.35 9.41 3.46
C TRP A 55 6.70 10.53 4.43
N ALA A 56 7.22 10.15 5.60
CA ALA A 56 7.59 11.13 6.61
C ALA A 56 8.69 12.05 6.13
N LYS A 57 9.69 11.48 5.48
CA LYS A 57 10.79 12.29 4.94
C LYS A 57 10.29 13.31 3.93
N GLU A 58 9.41 12.90 3.02
CA GLU A 58 8.86 13.81 2.03
C GLU A 58 8.05 14.93 2.69
N ARG A 59 7.25 14.61 3.69
CA ARG A 59 6.47 15.62 4.40
C ARG A 59 7.36 16.61 5.12
N ILE A 60 8.41 16.11 5.77
CA ILE A 60 9.34 16.99 6.48
C ILE A 60 10.04 17.92 5.49
N GLN A 61 10.41 17.42 4.33
CA GLN A 61 11.02 18.25 3.29
C GLN A 61 10.08 19.33 2.78
N GLN A 62 8.78 19.07 2.82
CA GLN A 62 7.77 20.05 2.44
C GLN A 62 7.40 21.00 3.56
N GLY A 63 8.04 20.90 4.71
CA GLY A 63 7.80 21.80 5.82
C GLY A 63 6.82 21.31 6.86
N TRP A 64 6.35 20.06 6.75
CA TRP A 64 5.42 19.51 7.74
C TRP A 64 6.14 19.20 9.04
N THR A 65 5.42 19.34 10.14
CA THR A 65 5.89 18.98 11.47
C THR A 65 4.79 18.22 12.20
N TYR A 66 5.18 17.63 13.32
CA TYR A 66 4.23 16.89 14.13
C TYR A 66 3.22 17.85 14.77
N GLY A 67 1.97 17.42 14.84
CA GLY A 67 0.90 18.10 15.55
C GLY A 67 -0.15 17.10 15.97
N LEU A 68 -0.96 17.47 16.96
CA LEU A 68 -1.97 16.55 17.50
C LEU A 68 -3.06 16.22 16.49
N ASN A 69 -3.35 17.15 15.60
CA ASN A 69 -4.39 16.97 14.60
C ASN A 69 -3.84 17.25 13.22
N GLU A 70 -4.44 16.61 12.24
CA GLU A 70 -4.12 16.88 10.84
C GLU A 70 -4.53 18.30 10.51
N ASP A 71 -3.58 19.10 10.03
CA ASP A 71 -3.85 20.50 9.69
C ASP A 71 -3.03 20.88 8.47
N PRO A 72 -3.61 20.75 7.27
CA PRO A 72 -2.89 21.08 6.04
C PRO A 72 -2.49 22.55 5.94
N ASP A 73 -3.26 23.44 6.55
CA ASP A 73 -2.92 24.86 6.48
C ASP A 73 -1.66 25.21 7.27
N LEU A 74 -1.48 24.56 8.40
CA LEU A 74 -0.29 24.75 9.22
C LEU A 74 0.76 23.68 8.99
N LEU A 75 0.51 22.73 8.10
CA LEU A 75 1.42 21.62 7.77
C LEU A 75 1.75 20.81 9.02
N ARG A 76 0.71 20.31 9.69
CA ARG A 76 0.85 19.49 10.89
C ARG A 76 0.22 18.13 10.66
N SER A 77 0.87 17.09 11.17
CA SER A 77 0.31 15.75 11.10
C SER A 77 0.66 14.94 12.35
N PRO A 78 -0.32 14.23 12.92
CA PRO A 78 -0.05 13.35 14.06
C PRO A 78 0.71 12.09 13.68
N HIS A 79 0.87 11.84 12.39
CA HIS A 79 1.54 10.64 11.90
C HIS A 79 3.04 10.83 11.68
N LEU A 80 3.58 12.03 11.93
CA LEU A 80 5.01 12.28 11.84
C LEU A 80 5.70 11.83 13.11
N VAL A 81 5.68 10.53 13.34
CA VAL A 81 6.26 9.85 14.49
C VAL A 81 6.95 8.58 13.99
N PRO A 82 7.81 7.97 14.82
CA PRO A 82 8.40 6.70 14.43
C PRO A 82 7.33 5.66 14.12
N TYR A 83 7.62 4.76 13.19
CA TYR A 83 6.63 3.80 12.72
C TYR A 83 6.02 3.00 13.87
N ALA A 84 6.81 2.66 14.88
CA ALA A 84 6.32 1.90 16.02
C ALA A 84 5.20 2.61 16.77
N LYS A 85 5.15 3.94 16.67
CA LYS A 85 4.14 4.75 17.36
C LYS A 85 3.00 5.17 16.47
N VAL A 86 3.03 4.77 15.21
CA VAL A 86 1.95 5.09 14.28
C VAL A 86 0.72 4.27 14.67
N ASP A 87 -0.44 4.87 14.43
CA ASP A 87 -1.72 4.24 14.69
C ASP A 87 -1.82 2.86 14.04
N GLU A 88 -2.36 1.88 14.75
CA GLU A 88 -2.43 0.51 14.26
C GLU A 88 -3.21 0.38 12.96
N ALA A 89 -4.25 1.19 12.78
CA ALA A 89 -5.03 1.16 11.55
C ALA A 89 -4.18 1.57 10.35
N ILE A 90 -3.30 2.54 10.54
CA ILE A 90 -2.41 3.01 9.47
C ILE A 90 -1.32 1.99 9.20
N LYS A 91 -0.77 1.39 10.26
CA LYS A 91 0.23 0.34 10.10
C LYS A 91 -0.36 -0.85 9.36
N LYS A 92 -1.60 -1.22 9.68
CA LYS A 92 -2.28 -2.29 8.98
C LYS A 92 -2.45 -1.97 7.51
N ALA A 93 -2.88 -0.75 7.19
CA ALA A 93 -3.05 -0.34 5.79
C ALA A 93 -1.72 -0.40 5.04
N ASN A 94 -0.64 0.02 5.67
CA ASN A 94 0.69 -0.05 5.05
C ASN A 94 1.11 -1.50 4.82
N ARG A 95 0.85 -2.38 5.78
CA ARG A 95 1.16 -3.80 5.63
C ARG A 95 0.30 -4.45 4.55
N ASP A 96 -0.97 -4.10 4.49
CA ASP A 96 -1.86 -4.66 3.47
C ASP A 96 -1.37 -4.30 2.07
N THR A 97 -0.97 -3.04 1.87
CA THR A 97 -0.44 -2.60 0.59
C THR A 97 0.86 -3.31 0.25
N ALA A 98 1.77 -3.41 1.21
CA ALA A 98 3.04 -4.09 1.00
C ALA A 98 2.83 -5.58 0.71
N SER A 99 1.92 -6.21 1.43
CA SER A 99 1.58 -7.62 1.21
C SER A 99 1.03 -7.84 -0.19
N GLU A 100 0.16 -6.95 -0.63
CA GLU A 100 -0.40 -7.05 -1.97
C GLU A 100 0.68 -6.90 -3.04
N THR A 101 1.61 -6.00 -2.83
CA THR A 101 2.73 -5.82 -3.75
C THR A 101 3.57 -7.09 -3.85
N VAL A 102 3.94 -7.66 -2.72
CA VAL A 102 4.74 -8.88 -2.69
C VAL A 102 4.00 -10.04 -3.37
N ARG A 103 2.72 -10.20 -3.05
CA ARG A 103 1.90 -11.26 -3.65
C ARG A 103 1.77 -11.09 -5.15
N THR A 104 1.61 -9.85 -5.60
CA THR A 104 1.53 -9.55 -7.03
C THR A 104 2.80 -9.96 -7.75
N LEU A 105 3.96 -9.64 -7.18
CA LEU A 105 5.23 -10.04 -7.78
C LEU A 105 5.34 -11.55 -7.87
N LEU A 106 4.90 -12.27 -6.85
CA LEU A 106 4.94 -13.73 -6.88
C LEU A 106 4.02 -14.31 -7.95
N VAL A 107 2.85 -13.71 -8.13
CA VAL A 107 1.93 -14.17 -9.18
C VAL A 107 2.56 -14.00 -10.56
N TYR A 108 3.33 -12.92 -10.75
CA TYR A 108 4.01 -12.70 -12.02
C TYR A 108 5.29 -13.52 -12.16
N GLY A 109 5.60 -14.39 -11.20
CA GLY A 109 6.72 -15.31 -11.31
C GLY A 109 8.05 -14.81 -10.76
N TYR A 110 8.03 -13.71 -10.02
CA TYR A 110 9.25 -13.20 -9.41
C TYR A 110 9.43 -13.79 -8.03
N TYR A 111 10.64 -14.24 -7.74
CA TYR A 111 10.97 -14.77 -6.42
C TYR A 111 11.67 -13.71 -5.59
N LEU A 112 11.26 -13.64 -4.34
CA LEU A 112 11.80 -12.65 -3.41
C LEU A 112 12.57 -13.38 -2.32
N ASP A 113 13.67 -13.98 -2.73
CA ASP A 113 14.53 -14.66 -1.78
C ASP A 113 15.50 -13.66 -1.19
N PRO A 114 15.58 -13.58 0.14
CA PRO A 114 16.60 -12.73 0.73
C PRO A 114 17.96 -13.28 0.39
N PRO A 115 18.96 -12.41 0.15
CA PRO A 115 20.29 -12.90 -0.13
C PRO A 115 20.80 -13.68 1.08
N THR A 116 21.44 -14.82 0.77
CA THR A 116 22.07 -15.61 1.80
C THR A 116 23.43 -15.04 2.04
N GLY A 117 23.76 -14.76 3.29
CA GLY A 117 25.09 -14.36 3.63
C GLY A 117 25.16 -12.95 4.20
N GLU A 118 25.89 -12.06 3.54
CA GLU A 118 26.29 -10.81 4.13
C GLU A 118 25.18 -9.77 4.21
N GLN A 119 25.17 -9.00 5.29
CA GLN A 119 24.17 -7.98 5.48
C GLN A 119 24.18 -6.90 4.41
N GLN A 120 25.34 -6.64 3.84
CA GLN A 120 25.45 -5.63 2.79
C GLN A 120 24.63 -6.02 1.57
N ASP A 121 24.63 -7.30 1.24
CA ASP A 121 23.83 -7.79 0.13
C ASP A 121 22.35 -7.68 0.43
N GLY A 122 21.98 -7.92 1.68
CA GLY A 122 20.60 -7.73 2.10
C GLY A 122 20.11 -6.31 1.92
N LYS A 123 20.95 -5.36 2.31
CA LYS A 123 20.60 -3.95 2.14
C LYS A 123 20.46 -3.58 0.67
N ARG A 124 21.34 -4.10 -0.16
CA ARG A 124 21.28 -3.82 -1.60
C ARG A 124 20.04 -4.40 -2.23
N PHE A 125 19.71 -5.63 -1.85
CA PHE A 125 18.50 -6.28 -2.31
C PHE A 125 17.27 -5.48 -1.93
N PHE A 126 17.21 -5.02 -0.70
CA PHE A 126 16.07 -4.25 -0.20
C PHE A 126 15.91 -2.94 -0.96
N LYS A 127 17.02 -2.25 -1.22
CA LYS A 127 16.98 -1.02 -1.99
C LYS A 127 16.47 -1.25 -3.41
N LYS A 128 16.91 -2.33 -4.05
CA LYS A 128 16.46 -2.67 -5.39
C LYS A 128 14.97 -2.94 -5.42
N LEU A 129 14.50 -3.75 -4.50
CA LEU A 129 13.09 -4.09 -4.44
C LEU A 129 12.25 -2.85 -4.20
N PHE A 130 12.70 -1.99 -3.32
CA PHE A 130 12.00 -0.76 -3.01
C PHE A 130 11.95 0.17 -4.22
N PHE A 131 13.06 0.28 -4.93
CA PHE A 131 13.12 1.11 -6.13
C PHE A 131 12.12 0.62 -7.17
N LEU A 132 12.06 -0.68 -7.40
CA LEU A 132 11.09 -1.26 -8.33
C LEU A 132 9.66 -0.97 -7.90
N TRP A 133 9.38 -1.14 -6.63
CA TRP A 133 8.03 -0.89 -6.10
C TRP A 133 7.61 0.56 -6.29
N LYS A 134 8.53 1.47 -6.03
CA LYS A 134 8.23 2.90 -6.14
C LYS A 134 7.92 3.30 -7.58
N ASN A 135 8.49 2.61 -8.54
CA ASN A 135 8.32 2.96 -9.95
C ASN A 135 7.20 2.18 -10.64
N LEU A 136 6.50 1.35 -9.90
CA LEU A 136 5.32 0.69 -10.42
C LEU A 136 4.14 1.63 -10.41
#